data_d112c06ba91e16c41290027d3dcd3d05
#
_entry.id   d112c06ba91e16c41290027d3dcd3d05
#
_cell.length_a   1.000
_cell.length_b   1.000
_cell.length_c   1.000
_cell.angle_alpha   90.00
_cell.angle_beta   90.00
_cell.angle_gamma   90.00
#
_symmetry.space_group_name_H-M   'P 1'
#
loop_
_entity.id
_entity.type
_entity.pdbx_description
1 polymer ?
#
loop_
_entity_poly.entity_id
_entity_poly.type
_entity_poly.pdbx_seq_one_letter_code
_entity_poly.pdbx_strand_id
1 'polypeptide(L)'
;LEEGDSIYYNSSTPHGMIAVGGKDCVFLAMVLSGEDVEDEVVHETMPPLHIPKKEMVSEKFIITTEDKNGSLETIDFKNEDKFNFAFDVVDAIAAKNPDKLAMIHVAKDKTERRFTFNDMKRGSNQCVNYFKSLGIKRGDRVMLILKRHYQFWFAIIALHKLGAIAIPATYQLQKHYIEYR
;
A
#
# COMPACT_ATOMS: atom_id res chain seq x y z
N LEU A 1 2.05 3.91 -20.94
CA LEU A 1 2.95 5.04 -20.76
C LEU A 1 4.36 4.57 -21.00
N GLU A 2 5.10 5.31 -21.81
CA GLU A 2 6.50 5.08 -22.07
C GLU A 2 7.37 5.99 -21.20
N GLU A 3 8.67 5.74 -21.20
CA GLU A 3 9.62 6.58 -20.47
C GLU A 3 9.60 8.02 -21.01
N GLY A 4 9.35 8.97 -20.12
CA GLY A 4 9.18 10.39 -20.48
C GLY A 4 7.75 10.85 -20.68
N ASP A 5 6.77 9.93 -20.62
CA ASP A 5 5.35 10.31 -20.70
C ASP A 5 4.88 11.02 -19.44
N SER A 6 3.99 11.98 -19.64
CA SER A 6 3.32 12.69 -18.56
C SER A 6 1.82 12.41 -18.59
N ILE A 7 1.23 12.19 -17.44
CA ILE A 7 -0.23 12.10 -17.28
C ILE A 7 -0.71 13.24 -16.39
N TYR A 8 -1.71 13.96 -16.88
CA TYR A 8 -2.54 14.82 -16.06
C TYR A 8 -3.90 14.17 -15.82
N TYR A 9 -4.36 14.16 -14.57
CA TYR A 9 -5.69 13.66 -14.23
C TYR A 9 -6.31 14.46 -13.10
N ASN A 10 -7.63 14.53 -13.09
CA ASN A 10 -8.37 15.13 -12.00
C ASN A 10 -8.37 14.18 -10.79
N SER A 11 -7.82 14.63 -9.67
CA SER A 11 -7.71 13.84 -8.44
C SER A 11 -9.04 13.45 -7.80
N SER A 12 -10.15 14.05 -8.22
CA SER A 12 -11.50 13.68 -7.77
C SER A 12 -12.03 12.41 -8.45
N THR A 13 -11.41 11.97 -9.56
CA THR A 13 -11.75 10.73 -10.25
C THR A 13 -10.97 9.56 -9.65
N PRO A 14 -11.60 8.42 -9.34
CA PRO A 14 -10.90 7.23 -8.91
C PRO A 14 -9.86 6.80 -9.95
N HIS A 15 -8.61 6.61 -9.52
CA HIS A 15 -7.51 6.25 -10.39
C HIS A 15 -6.53 5.34 -9.66
N GLY A 16 -5.77 4.58 -10.42
CA GLY A 16 -4.70 3.74 -9.92
C GLY A 16 -3.61 3.60 -10.97
N MET A 17 -2.40 3.32 -10.50
CA MET A 17 -1.26 3.04 -11.36
C MET A 17 -0.61 1.73 -10.95
N ILE A 18 -0.21 0.94 -11.94
CA ILE A 18 0.52 -0.30 -11.75
C ILE A 18 1.70 -0.35 -12.72
N ALA A 19 2.84 -0.80 -12.23
CA ALA A 19 3.99 -1.07 -13.08
C ALA A 19 3.79 -2.41 -13.80
N VAL A 20 4.01 -2.44 -15.11
CA VAL A 20 3.94 -3.63 -15.97
C VAL A 20 5.30 -3.87 -16.66
N GLY A 21 5.49 -5.03 -17.23
CA GLY A 21 6.71 -5.33 -17.99
C GLY A 21 7.90 -5.72 -17.14
N GLY A 22 7.70 -6.12 -15.88
CA GLY A 22 8.77 -6.53 -14.98
C GLY A 22 9.80 -5.45 -14.68
N LYS A 23 9.46 -4.18 -14.91
CA LYS A 23 10.28 -3.00 -14.62
C LYS A 23 9.67 -2.20 -13.48
N ASP A 24 10.53 -1.60 -12.66
CA ASP A 24 10.07 -0.62 -11.67
C ASP A 24 9.51 0.61 -12.40
N CYS A 25 8.33 1.08 -12.00
CA CYS A 25 7.79 2.35 -12.46
C CYS A 25 8.19 3.43 -11.44
N VAL A 26 9.01 4.37 -11.88
CA VAL A 26 9.35 5.56 -11.10
C VAL A 26 8.61 6.74 -11.71
N PHE A 27 7.80 7.40 -10.91
CA PHE A 27 7.10 8.61 -11.35
C PHE A 27 7.19 9.69 -10.29
N LEU A 28 7.21 10.93 -10.74
CA LEU A 28 7.06 12.10 -9.89
C LEU A 28 5.59 12.53 -9.93
N ALA A 29 4.92 12.46 -8.79
CA ALA A 29 3.58 13.01 -8.66
C ALA A 29 3.65 14.42 -8.05
N MET A 30 3.25 15.41 -8.81
CA MET A 30 2.99 16.76 -8.30
C MET A 30 1.49 16.95 -8.13
N VAL A 31 1.06 17.24 -6.91
CA VAL A 31 -0.34 17.54 -6.58
C VAL A 31 -0.46 19.04 -6.39
N LEU A 32 -1.11 19.69 -7.33
CA LEU A 32 -1.43 21.12 -7.24
C LEU A 32 -2.80 21.26 -6.57
N SER A 33 -2.90 22.08 -5.54
CA SER A 33 -4.18 22.49 -4.95
C SER A 33 -4.78 23.56 -5.85
N GLY A 34 -5.85 23.19 -6.56
CA GLY A 34 -6.44 23.94 -7.65
C GLY A 34 -6.65 25.43 -7.42
N GLU A 35 -5.90 26.18 -8.17
CA GLU A 35 -6.29 27.43 -8.82
C GLU A 35 -5.79 27.29 -10.25
N ASP A 36 -6.62 27.65 -11.21
CA ASP A 36 -6.37 27.47 -12.64
C ASP A 36 -5.06 28.17 -13.06
N VAL A 37 -4.06 27.38 -13.41
CA VAL A 37 -2.82 27.87 -14.04
C VAL A 37 -2.89 27.50 -15.51
N GLU A 38 -2.87 28.52 -16.37
CA GLU A 38 -2.78 28.35 -17.82
C GLU A 38 -1.49 27.60 -18.19
N ASP A 39 -1.65 26.55 -19.02
CA ASP A 39 -0.62 25.59 -19.39
C ASP A 39 0.53 26.20 -20.21
N GLU A 40 1.71 26.38 -19.62
CA GLU A 40 2.96 26.31 -20.38
C GLU A 40 3.58 24.93 -20.17
N VAL A 41 3.47 24.08 -21.20
CA VAL A 41 4.08 22.74 -21.19
C VAL A 41 5.59 22.87 -21.41
N VAL A 42 6.37 22.79 -20.35
CA VAL A 42 7.82 22.68 -20.44
C VAL A 42 8.21 21.22 -20.65
N HIS A 43 8.58 20.87 -21.86
CA HIS A 43 9.19 19.58 -22.18
C HIS A 43 10.68 19.59 -21.81
N GLU A 44 11.02 19.30 -20.58
CA GLU A 44 12.39 18.89 -20.24
C GLU A 44 12.52 17.39 -20.37
N THR A 45 13.29 16.94 -21.34
CA THR A 45 13.70 15.54 -21.48
C THR A 45 14.73 15.22 -20.39
N MET A 46 14.30 14.55 -19.33
CA MET A 46 15.24 13.99 -18.35
C MET A 46 16.07 12.85 -18.98
N PRO A 47 17.37 12.76 -18.67
CA PRO A 47 18.16 11.61 -19.10
C PRO A 47 17.61 10.30 -18.50
N PRO A 48 17.66 9.18 -19.23
CA PRO A 48 17.12 7.91 -18.75
C PRO A 48 17.75 7.49 -17.44
N LEU A 49 16.91 7.34 -16.40
CA LEU A 49 17.33 6.83 -15.11
C LEU A 49 17.64 5.34 -15.25
N HIS A 50 18.93 4.98 -15.24
CA HIS A 50 19.33 3.59 -15.18
C HIS A 50 19.10 3.03 -13.76
N ILE A 51 17.91 2.45 -13.54
CA ILE A 51 17.60 1.77 -12.29
C ILE A 51 18.06 0.30 -12.42
N PRO A 52 18.98 -0.17 -11.58
CA PRO A 52 19.40 -1.55 -11.61
C PRO A 52 18.19 -2.45 -11.35
N LYS A 53 18.01 -3.51 -12.16
CA LYS A 53 16.92 -4.49 -12.03
C LYS A 53 16.97 -5.10 -10.63
N LYS A 54 16.06 -4.67 -9.77
CA LYS A 54 15.93 -5.16 -8.42
C LYS A 54 14.83 -6.22 -8.39
N GLU A 55 15.12 -7.38 -7.79
CA GLU A 55 14.12 -8.42 -7.59
C GLU A 55 12.91 -7.85 -6.86
N MET A 56 11.75 -7.85 -7.53
CA MET A 56 10.52 -7.34 -6.93
C MET A 56 9.93 -8.38 -5.98
N VAL A 57 9.45 -7.95 -4.83
CA VAL A 57 8.81 -8.85 -3.85
C VAL A 57 7.58 -9.52 -4.47
N SER A 58 6.88 -8.83 -5.36
CA SER A 58 5.71 -9.35 -6.08
C SER A 58 6.01 -10.58 -6.92
N GLU A 59 7.19 -10.70 -7.54
CA GLU A 59 7.58 -11.84 -8.38
C GLU A 59 7.54 -13.19 -7.63
N LYS A 60 7.60 -13.15 -6.30
CA LYS A 60 7.48 -14.34 -5.45
C LYS A 60 6.06 -14.86 -5.34
N PHE A 61 5.07 -14.00 -5.53
CA PHE A 61 3.67 -14.28 -5.22
C PHE A 61 2.73 -14.20 -6.42
N ILE A 62 3.14 -13.49 -7.46
CA ILE A 62 2.34 -13.32 -8.66
C ILE A 62 3.13 -13.72 -9.92
N ILE A 63 2.38 -14.16 -10.93
CA ILE A 63 2.84 -14.36 -12.31
C ILE A 63 2.00 -13.42 -13.16
N THR A 64 2.65 -12.60 -13.95
CA THR A 64 1.97 -11.72 -14.90
C THR A 64 2.28 -12.15 -16.32
N THR A 65 1.29 -12.11 -17.21
CA THR A 65 1.49 -12.22 -18.66
C THR A 65 1.14 -10.90 -19.32
N GLU A 66 1.87 -10.57 -20.35
CA GLU A 66 1.68 -9.33 -21.10
C GLU A 66 1.39 -9.65 -22.56
N ASP A 67 0.61 -8.80 -23.20
CA ASP A 67 0.36 -8.85 -24.62
C ASP A 67 1.57 -8.37 -25.43
N LYS A 68 1.46 -8.37 -26.77
CA LYS A 68 2.52 -7.95 -27.69
C LYS A 68 2.92 -6.47 -27.53
N ASN A 69 2.09 -5.67 -26.90
CA ASN A 69 2.30 -4.24 -26.68
C ASN A 69 2.81 -3.93 -25.25
N GLY A 70 3.06 -4.97 -24.41
CA GLY A 70 3.46 -4.82 -23.03
C GLY A 70 2.34 -4.48 -22.08
N SER A 71 1.07 -4.65 -22.51
CA SER A 71 -0.09 -4.45 -21.64
C SER A 71 -0.35 -5.72 -20.83
N LEU A 72 -0.72 -5.54 -19.56
CA LEU A 72 -1.04 -6.65 -18.66
C LEU A 72 -2.26 -7.44 -19.20
N GLU A 73 -2.07 -8.74 -19.47
CA GLU A 73 -3.12 -9.64 -19.95
C GLU A 73 -3.71 -10.48 -18.82
N THR A 74 -2.87 -11.14 -18.02
CA THR A 74 -3.31 -11.94 -16.88
C THR A 74 -2.46 -11.70 -15.64
N ILE A 75 -3.06 -11.93 -14.47
CA ILE A 75 -2.38 -12.00 -13.18
C ILE A 75 -2.80 -13.30 -12.49
N ASP A 76 -1.83 -14.17 -12.25
CA ASP A 76 -2.03 -15.41 -11.51
C ASP A 76 -1.32 -15.35 -10.16
N PHE A 77 -1.93 -15.92 -9.13
CA PHE A 77 -1.38 -15.93 -7.78
C PHE A 77 -0.72 -17.26 -7.46
N LYS A 78 0.50 -17.19 -6.90
CA LYS A 78 1.22 -18.37 -6.39
C LYS A 78 0.83 -18.62 -4.94
N ASN A 79 0.37 -19.87 -4.63
CA ASN A 79 0.07 -20.28 -3.25
C ASN A 79 -0.93 -19.36 -2.53
N GLU A 80 -1.98 -18.91 -3.19
CA GLU A 80 -2.97 -17.97 -2.65
C GLU A 80 -3.62 -18.47 -1.35
N ASP A 81 -3.81 -19.78 -1.21
CA ASP A 81 -4.38 -20.45 -0.03
C ASP A 81 -3.47 -20.39 1.21
N LYS A 82 -2.17 -20.13 1.02
CA LYS A 82 -1.16 -20.06 2.09
C LYS A 82 -0.58 -18.68 2.26
N PHE A 83 -0.80 -17.77 1.31
CA PHE A 83 -0.25 -16.42 1.34
C PHE A 83 -0.84 -15.60 2.49
N ASN A 84 0.03 -14.94 3.24
CA ASN A 84 -0.35 -13.96 4.26
C ASN A 84 0.53 -12.72 4.16
N PHE A 85 -0.03 -11.62 3.72
CA PHE A 85 0.70 -10.36 3.53
C PHE A 85 1.53 -9.93 4.74
N ALA A 86 1.00 -10.15 5.96
CA ALA A 86 1.70 -9.74 7.16
C ALA A 86 2.99 -10.54 7.41
N PHE A 87 2.98 -11.84 7.15
CA PHE A 87 4.16 -12.70 7.33
C PHE A 87 5.05 -12.72 6.09
N ASP A 88 4.46 -12.92 4.91
CA ASP A 88 5.20 -13.17 3.68
C ASP A 88 5.81 -11.89 3.09
N VAL A 89 5.24 -10.73 3.40
CA VAL A 89 5.75 -9.44 2.92
C VAL A 89 6.33 -8.62 4.08
N VAL A 90 5.52 -8.22 5.05
CA VAL A 90 5.95 -7.27 6.08
C VAL A 90 7.03 -7.85 6.98
N ASP A 91 6.78 -9.03 7.57
CA ASP A 91 7.73 -9.66 8.48
C ASP A 91 8.96 -10.20 7.74
N ALA A 92 8.79 -10.66 6.50
CA ALA A 92 9.91 -11.10 5.66
C ALA A 92 10.86 -9.95 5.29
N ILE A 93 10.32 -8.78 4.94
CA ILE A 93 11.15 -7.59 4.69
C ILE A 93 11.81 -7.13 5.98
N ALA A 94 11.10 -7.11 7.11
CA ALA A 94 11.67 -6.76 8.41
C ALA A 94 12.82 -7.70 8.81
N ALA A 95 12.75 -8.98 8.46
CA ALA A 95 13.82 -9.94 8.73
C ALA A 95 15.06 -9.71 7.85
N LYS A 96 14.84 -9.36 6.55
CA LYS A 96 15.93 -9.15 5.58
C LYS A 96 16.57 -7.77 5.72
N ASN A 97 15.79 -6.74 5.99
CA ASN A 97 16.21 -5.35 6.07
C ASN A 97 15.36 -4.58 7.10
N PRO A 98 15.67 -4.74 8.41
CA PRO A 98 14.83 -4.19 9.49
C PRO A 98 14.71 -2.67 9.45
N ASP A 99 15.75 -1.97 9.02
CA ASP A 99 15.83 -0.50 9.03
C ASP A 99 15.24 0.12 7.75
N LYS A 100 14.77 -0.70 6.80
CA LYS A 100 14.13 -0.20 5.58
C LYS A 100 12.88 0.61 5.95
N LEU A 101 12.79 1.83 5.42
CA LEU A 101 11.61 2.68 5.60
C LEU A 101 10.36 2.00 5.04
N ALA A 102 9.33 1.89 5.87
CA ALA A 102 8.04 1.29 5.51
C ALA A 102 6.94 2.34 5.36
N MET A 103 6.95 3.37 6.23
CA MET A 103 5.89 4.37 6.24
C MET A 103 6.40 5.70 6.78
N ILE A 104 5.93 6.79 6.20
CA ILE A 104 6.02 8.14 6.76
C ILE A 104 4.60 8.60 7.09
N HIS A 105 4.36 8.91 8.35
CA HIS A 105 3.10 9.51 8.80
C HIS A 105 3.31 11.00 9.02
N VAL A 106 2.53 11.80 8.32
CA VAL A 106 2.52 13.26 8.50
C VAL A 106 1.25 13.65 9.25
N ALA A 107 1.42 14.22 10.44
CA ALA A 107 0.32 14.68 11.27
C ALA A 107 -0.24 16.04 10.77
N LYS A 108 -1.37 16.47 11.30
CA LYS A 108 -2.03 17.73 10.90
C LYS A 108 -1.15 18.96 11.13
N ASP A 109 -0.31 18.93 12.16
CA ASP A 109 0.68 19.97 12.50
C ASP A 109 1.99 19.84 11.69
N LYS A 110 1.99 19.01 10.65
CA LYS A 110 3.13 18.67 9.78
C LYS A 110 4.27 17.93 10.49
N THR A 111 4.08 17.47 11.72
CA THR A 111 5.05 16.59 12.39
C THR A 111 5.15 15.26 11.64
N GLU A 112 6.36 14.85 11.29
CA GLU A 112 6.64 13.60 10.62
C GLU A 112 7.02 12.50 11.61
N ARG A 113 6.53 11.29 11.39
CA ARG A 113 6.98 10.07 12.04
C ARG A 113 7.37 9.05 10.99
N ARG A 114 8.57 8.52 11.12
CA ARG A 114 9.12 7.50 10.21
C ARG A 114 9.08 6.15 10.88
N PHE A 115 8.55 5.15 10.18
CA PHE A 115 8.46 3.78 10.66
C PHE A 115 9.21 2.87 9.72
N THR A 116 10.06 2.02 10.27
CA THR A 116 10.75 0.97 9.54
C THR A 116 9.86 -0.28 9.42
N PHE A 117 10.25 -1.23 8.59
CA PHE A 117 9.57 -2.53 8.54
C PHE A 117 9.66 -3.27 9.89
N ASN A 118 10.74 -3.09 10.65
CA ASN A 118 10.84 -3.64 12.00
C ASN A 118 9.84 -3.00 12.97
N ASP A 119 9.59 -1.69 12.85
CA ASP A 119 8.57 -1.02 13.66
C ASP A 119 7.16 -1.54 13.30
N MET A 120 6.89 -1.76 12.00
CA MET A 120 5.62 -2.35 11.54
C MET A 120 5.42 -3.75 12.12
N LYS A 121 6.47 -4.58 12.11
CA LYS A 121 6.46 -5.92 12.70
C LYS A 121 6.20 -5.86 14.20
N ARG A 122 6.94 -5.04 14.94
CA ARG A 122 6.80 -4.91 16.41
C ARG A 122 5.44 -4.36 16.80
N GLY A 123 5.01 -3.25 16.17
CA GLY A 123 3.72 -2.63 16.45
C GLY A 123 2.55 -3.57 16.14
N SER A 124 2.61 -4.30 15.01
CA SER A 124 1.57 -5.28 14.70
C SER A 124 1.57 -6.46 15.66
N ASN A 125 2.73 -6.93 16.15
CA ASN A 125 2.78 -8.01 17.16
C ASN A 125 2.18 -7.56 18.49
N GLN A 126 2.40 -6.32 18.91
CA GLN A 126 1.74 -5.75 20.09
C GLN A 126 0.22 -5.72 19.93
N CYS A 127 -0.26 -5.29 18.74
CA CYS A 127 -1.69 -5.34 18.42
C CYS A 127 -2.25 -6.77 18.40
N VAL A 128 -1.50 -7.77 17.90
CA VAL A 128 -1.88 -9.18 17.96
C VAL A 128 -2.13 -9.61 19.41
N ASN A 129 -1.20 -9.30 20.31
CA ASN A 129 -1.33 -9.67 21.72
C ASN A 129 -2.55 -8.99 22.37
N TYR A 130 -2.78 -7.71 22.07
CA TYR A 130 -3.94 -6.99 22.52
C TYR A 130 -5.25 -7.61 21.99
N PHE A 131 -5.34 -7.88 20.71
CA PHE A 131 -6.53 -8.51 20.12
C PHE A 131 -6.81 -9.90 20.67
N LYS A 132 -5.74 -10.70 20.89
CA LYS A 132 -5.89 -11.99 21.58
C LYS A 132 -6.42 -11.85 23.00
N SER A 133 -5.99 -10.84 23.76
CA SER A 133 -6.51 -10.59 25.11
C SER A 133 -8.00 -10.20 25.12
N LEU A 134 -8.52 -9.67 24.00
CA LEU A 134 -9.93 -9.40 23.79
C LEU A 134 -10.72 -10.62 23.28
N GLY A 135 -10.07 -11.77 23.10
CA GLY A 135 -10.70 -12.99 22.60
C GLY A 135 -10.82 -13.08 21.08
N ILE A 136 -10.24 -12.14 20.32
CA ILE A 136 -10.28 -12.16 18.85
C ILE A 136 -9.42 -13.33 18.30
N LYS A 137 -10.01 -14.10 17.41
CA LYS A 137 -9.43 -15.30 16.80
C LYS A 137 -9.65 -15.32 15.28
N ARG A 138 -9.09 -16.35 14.64
CA ARG A 138 -9.23 -16.56 13.20
C ARG A 138 -10.71 -16.58 12.78
N GLY A 139 -11.03 -15.85 11.71
CA GLY A 139 -12.36 -15.75 11.14
C GLY A 139 -13.26 -14.69 11.78
N ASP A 140 -12.89 -14.14 12.93
CA ASP A 140 -13.65 -13.05 13.53
C ASP A 140 -13.59 -11.79 12.65
N ARG A 141 -14.69 -11.05 12.63
CA ARG A 141 -14.81 -9.79 11.87
C ARG A 141 -14.55 -8.62 12.78
N VAL A 142 -13.59 -7.79 12.42
CA VAL A 142 -13.18 -6.61 13.20
C VAL A 142 -13.29 -5.36 12.34
N MET A 143 -14.20 -4.46 12.73
CA MET A 143 -14.33 -3.17 12.06
C MET A 143 -13.29 -2.18 12.60
N LEU A 144 -12.52 -1.58 11.68
CA LEU A 144 -11.51 -0.57 11.98
C LEU A 144 -12.00 0.82 11.55
N ILE A 145 -12.39 1.64 12.52
CA ILE A 145 -12.78 3.04 12.31
C ILE A 145 -11.68 3.94 12.89
N LEU A 146 -10.56 3.98 12.21
CA LEU A 146 -9.40 4.78 12.60
C LEU A 146 -9.15 5.81 11.50
N LYS A 147 -9.38 7.07 11.76
CA LYS A 147 -9.10 8.17 10.83
C LYS A 147 -7.78 7.94 10.08
N ARG A 148 -6.97 8.99 9.93
CA ARG A 148 -5.63 8.94 9.33
C ARG A 148 -4.56 8.67 10.40
N HIS A 149 -4.85 7.79 11.36
CA HIS A 149 -3.90 7.41 12.40
C HIS A 149 -2.99 6.28 11.90
N TYR A 150 -1.70 6.38 12.17
CA TYR A 150 -0.72 5.35 11.77
C TYR A 150 -0.99 3.99 12.44
N GLN A 151 -1.66 3.98 13.60
CA GLN A 151 -2.06 2.76 14.30
C GLN A 151 -2.99 1.87 13.47
N PHE A 152 -3.69 2.44 12.48
CA PHE A 152 -4.48 1.66 11.52
C PHE A 152 -3.66 0.58 10.84
N TRP A 153 -2.44 0.90 10.44
CA TRP A 153 -1.56 -0.03 9.76
C TRP A 153 -1.07 -1.14 10.68
N PHE A 154 -0.79 -0.85 11.95
CA PHE A 154 -0.46 -1.88 12.93
C PHE A 154 -1.65 -2.82 13.19
N ALA A 155 -2.84 -2.25 13.31
CA ALA A 155 -4.06 -3.02 13.56
C ALA A 155 -4.42 -3.94 12.38
N ILE A 156 -4.40 -3.42 11.13
CA ILE A 156 -4.76 -4.23 9.96
C ILE A 156 -3.76 -5.38 9.75
N ILE A 157 -2.45 -5.12 9.89
CA ILE A 157 -1.43 -6.16 9.80
C ILE A 157 -1.60 -7.20 10.93
N ALA A 158 -1.97 -6.77 12.13
CA ALA A 158 -2.25 -7.68 13.24
C ALA A 158 -3.44 -8.59 12.96
N LEU A 159 -4.51 -8.07 12.37
CA LEU A 159 -5.67 -8.88 11.97
C LEU A 159 -5.30 -9.89 10.90
N HIS A 160 -4.46 -9.53 9.92
CA HIS A 160 -3.91 -10.48 8.95
C HIS A 160 -3.12 -11.61 9.65
N LYS A 161 -2.27 -11.27 10.64
CA LYS A 161 -1.51 -12.28 11.42
C LYS A 161 -2.43 -13.24 12.18
N LEU A 162 -3.55 -12.75 12.69
CA LEU A 162 -4.54 -13.56 13.37
C LEU A 162 -5.40 -14.40 12.42
N GLY A 163 -5.42 -14.05 11.13
CA GLY A 163 -6.39 -14.59 10.18
C GLY A 163 -7.80 -14.09 10.43
N ALA A 164 -7.95 -12.95 11.11
CA ALA A 164 -9.22 -12.28 11.31
C ALA A 164 -9.57 -11.43 10.08
N ILE A 165 -10.87 -11.16 9.90
CA ILE A 165 -11.38 -10.40 8.76
C ILE A 165 -11.40 -8.92 9.14
N ALA A 166 -10.53 -8.13 8.54
CA ALA A 166 -10.53 -6.69 8.73
C ALA A 166 -11.62 -6.03 7.87
N ILE A 167 -12.43 -5.17 8.49
CA ILE A 167 -13.45 -4.35 7.82
C ILE A 167 -13.04 -2.87 7.96
N PRO A 168 -12.21 -2.33 7.06
CA PRO A 168 -11.86 -0.92 7.09
C PRO A 168 -13.09 -0.06 6.85
N ALA A 169 -13.30 0.95 7.69
CA ALA A 169 -14.45 1.82 7.58
C ALA A 169 -14.08 3.28 7.84
N THR A 170 -14.77 4.18 7.13
CA THR A 170 -14.59 5.61 7.34
C THR A 170 -15.19 6.05 8.69
N TYR A 171 -14.54 7.02 9.32
CA TYR A 171 -15.06 7.65 10.54
C TYR A 171 -16.34 8.49 10.32
N GLN A 172 -16.70 8.70 9.05
CA GLN A 172 -17.92 9.44 8.68
C GLN A 172 -19.17 8.55 8.63
N LEU A 173 -19.04 7.25 8.95
CA LEU A 173 -20.17 6.35 8.97
C LEU A 173 -21.19 6.79 10.05
N GLN A 174 -22.43 6.89 9.62
CA GLN A 174 -23.57 7.09 10.51
C GLN A 174 -24.01 5.74 11.13
N LYS A 175 -24.75 5.81 12.23
CA LYS A 175 -25.17 4.65 13.04
C LYS A 175 -25.78 3.53 12.18
N HIS A 176 -26.73 3.84 11.31
CA HIS A 176 -27.42 2.85 10.47
C HIS A 176 -26.49 2.11 9.49
N TYR A 177 -25.39 2.75 9.02
CA TYR A 177 -24.40 2.07 8.18
C TYR A 177 -23.49 1.14 8.97
N ILE A 178 -23.27 1.44 10.27
CA ILE A 178 -22.50 0.57 11.15
C ILE A 178 -23.34 -0.66 11.50
N GLU A 179 -24.63 -0.47 11.80
CA GLU A 179 -25.57 -1.55 12.11
C GLU A 179 -25.74 -2.52 10.92
N TYR A 180 -25.77 -2.00 9.69
CA TYR A 180 -25.86 -2.82 8.48
C TYR A 180 -24.61 -3.70 8.26
N ARG A 181 -23.43 -3.25 8.62
CA ARG A 181 -22.16 -3.94 8.37
C ARG A 181 -21.75 -4.91 9.47
#